data_6eec0495f998e7e84fae6d6abea12d27
#
_entry.id   6eec0495f998e7e84fae6d6abea12d27
#
_cell.length_a   1.000
_cell.length_b   1.000
_cell.length_c   1.000
_cell.angle_alpha   90.00
_cell.angle_beta   90.00
_cell.angle_gamma   90.00
#
_symmetry.space_group_name_H-M   'P 1'
#
loop_
_entity.id
_entity.type
_entity.pdbx_description
1 polymer ?
#
loop_
_entity_poly.entity_id
_entity_poly.type
_entity_poly.pdbx_seq_one_letter_code
_entity_poly.pdbx_strand_id
1 'polypeptide(L)'
;MEQFELLKGIAAPLPMMNVDTDMIIPKQFLKTIKRSGLGKNLFHELRFDMQGNIKNDFVLNWDPYKEASILIAGDNFGCGSSREHAPWSLLDFGFKCIIAPSFADIFYNNCFKNGILPIRLTQDKVDILMEQANNKKMLTVNLEKQKIISEDDSSIDFDIDEFRKKCLIEGLDDIGLTLQKKEKITQYEATLKSSHPWII
;
A
#
# COMPACT_ATOMS: atom_id res chain seq x y z
N MET A 1 10.28 4.21 7.19
CA MET A 1 9.44 4.46 6.00
C MET A 1 9.07 5.94 5.92
N GLU A 2 8.51 6.44 4.81
CA GLU A 2 7.98 7.80 4.73
C GLU A 2 6.76 7.97 5.65
N GLN A 3 6.58 9.17 6.21
CA GLN A 3 5.39 9.52 6.98
C GLN A 3 4.19 9.62 6.03
N PHE A 4 3.04 9.11 6.47
CA PHE A 4 1.80 9.26 5.73
C PHE A 4 1.13 10.57 6.17
N GLU A 5 1.27 11.57 5.32
CA GLU A 5 0.61 12.85 5.49
C GLU A 5 -0.79 12.83 4.83
N LEU A 6 -1.40 14.00 4.75
CA LEU A 6 -2.62 14.20 3.98
C LEU A 6 -2.36 13.84 2.50
N LEU A 7 -2.97 12.76 2.01
CA LEU A 7 -2.80 12.31 0.63
C LEU A 7 -3.91 12.91 -0.23
N LYS A 8 -3.55 13.78 -1.16
CA LYS A 8 -4.46 14.25 -2.22
C LYS A 8 -3.93 13.79 -3.57
N GLY A 9 -4.75 13.09 -4.33
CA GLY A 9 -4.30 12.54 -5.61
C GLY A 9 -5.40 11.91 -6.44
N ILE A 10 -5.01 11.51 -7.65
CA ILE A 10 -5.86 10.77 -8.56
C ILE A 10 -6.14 9.38 -7.99
N ALA A 11 -7.39 8.97 -8.03
CA ALA A 11 -7.81 7.62 -7.71
C ALA A 11 -7.96 6.79 -9.00
N ALA A 12 -7.29 5.65 -9.07
CA ALA A 12 -7.42 4.73 -10.19
C ALA A 12 -8.47 3.65 -9.89
N PRO A 13 -9.47 3.45 -10.77
CA PRO A 13 -10.47 2.40 -10.61
C PRO A 13 -9.90 1.06 -11.11
N LEU A 14 -9.97 0.03 -10.27
CA LEU A 14 -9.65 -1.36 -10.60
C LEU A 14 -10.77 -2.29 -10.13
N PRO A 15 -11.91 -2.37 -10.84
CA PRO A 15 -13.10 -3.11 -10.41
C PRO A 15 -12.90 -4.63 -10.55
N MET A 16 -11.76 -5.14 -10.10
CA MET A 16 -11.39 -6.55 -10.17
C MET A 16 -11.39 -7.14 -8.76
N MET A 17 -12.08 -8.27 -8.60
CA MET A 17 -12.07 -9.09 -7.39
C MET A 17 -10.93 -10.12 -7.46
N ASN A 18 -10.49 -10.60 -6.30
CA ASN A 18 -9.47 -11.64 -6.17
C ASN A 18 -8.16 -11.29 -6.93
N VAL A 19 -7.77 -10.03 -6.90
CA VAL A 19 -6.48 -9.61 -7.45
C VAL A 19 -5.37 -10.23 -6.61
N ASP A 20 -4.71 -11.23 -7.14
CA ASP A 20 -3.65 -11.95 -6.44
C ASP A 20 -2.27 -11.30 -6.58
N THR A 21 -1.33 -11.76 -5.77
CA THR A 21 0.03 -11.21 -5.76
C THR A 21 0.82 -11.50 -7.03
N ASP A 22 0.46 -12.55 -7.81
CA ASP A 22 1.07 -12.80 -9.14
C ASP A 22 0.54 -11.83 -10.19
N MET A 23 -0.73 -11.44 -10.10
CA MET A 23 -1.29 -10.37 -10.94
C MET A 23 -0.64 -9.02 -10.61
N ILE A 24 -0.44 -8.72 -9.31
CA ILE A 24 0.20 -7.47 -8.88
C ILE A 24 1.65 -7.41 -9.38
N ILE A 25 2.44 -8.46 -9.12
CA ILE A 25 3.84 -8.56 -9.56
C ILE A 25 4.17 -10.01 -9.93
N PRO A 26 4.30 -10.34 -11.22
CA PRO A 26 4.62 -11.68 -11.69
C PRO A 26 5.96 -12.21 -11.16
N LYS A 27 6.02 -13.52 -10.93
CA LYS A 27 7.16 -14.21 -10.31
C LYS A 27 8.52 -13.97 -10.98
N GLN A 28 8.55 -13.73 -12.28
CA GLN A 28 9.81 -13.46 -13.01
C GLN A 28 10.51 -12.18 -12.56
N PHE A 29 9.81 -11.25 -11.90
CA PHE A 29 10.34 -9.98 -11.41
C PHE A 29 10.76 -10.02 -9.93
N LEU A 30 10.60 -11.17 -9.24
CA LEU A 30 10.89 -11.32 -7.80
C LEU A 30 12.37 -11.59 -7.49
N LYS A 31 13.25 -11.58 -8.47
CA LYS A 31 14.69 -11.89 -8.31
C LYS A 31 15.52 -10.76 -7.67
N THR A 32 14.89 -9.65 -7.32
CA THR A 32 15.56 -8.49 -6.72
C THR A 32 15.26 -8.37 -5.24
N ILE A 33 16.22 -7.91 -4.46
CA ILE A 33 16.06 -7.48 -3.06
C ILE A 33 15.85 -5.98 -2.94
N LYS A 34 15.93 -5.24 -4.07
CA LYS A 34 15.72 -3.79 -4.08
C LYS A 34 14.23 -3.48 -4.10
N ARG A 35 13.82 -2.54 -3.27
CA ARG A 35 12.42 -2.09 -3.17
C ARG A 35 12.02 -1.12 -4.30
N SER A 36 12.98 -0.61 -5.07
CA SER A 36 12.77 0.34 -6.17
C SER A 36 12.98 -0.32 -7.53
N GLY A 37 12.33 0.23 -8.57
CA GLY A 37 12.37 -0.27 -9.95
C GLY A 37 11.38 -1.40 -10.23
N LEU A 38 10.47 -1.71 -9.29
CA LEU A 38 9.42 -2.72 -9.44
C LEU A 38 8.13 -2.14 -10.04
N GLY A 39 7.86 -0.84 -9.84
CA GLY A 39 6.64 -0.17 -10.30
C GLY A 39 6.41 -0.27 -11.81
N LYS A 40 7.48 -0.30 -12.61
CA LYS A 40 7.39 -0.54 -14.06
C LYS A 40 6.81 -1.91 -14.41
N ASN A 41 6.90 -2.88 -13.50
CA ASN A 41 6.42 -4.25 -13.67
C ASN A 41 5.08 -4.49 -12.94
N LEU A 42 4.53 -3.47 -12.28
CA LEU A 42 3.23 -3.54 -11.63
C LEU A 42 2.16 -3.92 -12.65
N PHE A 43 1.35 -4.93 -12.32
CA PHE A 43 0.30 -5.48 -13.21
C PHE A 43 0.81 -5.79 -14.62
N HIS A 44 2.02 -6.33 -14.74
CA HIS A 44 2.72 -6.48 -16.02
C HIS A 44 1.87 -7.19 -17.07
N GLU A 45 1.25 -8.32 -16.74
CA GLU A 45 0.44 -9.11 -17.68
C GLU A 45 -0.86 -8.41 -18.09
N LEU A 46 -1.37 -7.49 -17.26
CA LEU A 46 -2.52 -6.65 -17.58
C LEU A 46 -2.13 -5.41 -18.38
N ARG A 47 -0.93 -4.86 -18.13
CA ARG A 47 -0.45 -3.62 -18.77
C ARG A 47 0.24 -3.83 -20.10
N PHE A 48 0.84 -4.99 -20.31
CA PHE A 48 1.66 -5.26 -21.49
C PHE A 48 1.25 -6.57 -22.16
N ASP A 49 1.45 -6.64 -23.49
CA ASP A 49 1.31 -7.86 -24.25
C ASP A 49 2.58 -8.74 -24.16
N MET A 50 2.57 -9.91 -24.83
CA MET A 50 3.72 -10.85 -24.83
C MET A 50 4.97 -10.26 -25.51
N GLN A 51 4.82 -9.23 -26.34
CA GLN A 51 5.89 -8.52 -27.05
C GLN A 51 6.40 -7.32 -26.23
N GLY A 52 5.74 -7.00 -25.09
CA GLY A 52 6.09 -5.87 -24.24
C GLY A 52 5.46 -4.54 -24.68
N ASN A 53 4.52 -4.55 -25.62
CA ASN A 53 3.78 -3.35 -26.01
C ASN A 53 2.71 -3.03 -24.97
N ILE A 54 2.42 -1.74 -24.81
CA ILE A 54 1.37 -1.25 -23.89
C ILE A 54 0.00 -1.66 -24.39
N LYS A 55 -0.78 -2.30 -23.54
CA LYS A 55 -2.20 -2.59 -23.81
C LYS A 55 -3.05 -1.35 -23.56
N ASN A 56 -3.91 -0.99 -24.53
CA ASN A 56 -4.79 0.18 -24.42
C ASN A 56 -6.08 -0.07 -23.65
N ASP A 57 -6.33 -1.28 -23.19
CA ASP A 57 -7.55 -1.69 -22.48
C ASP A 57 -7.37 -1.73 -20.93
N PHE A 58 -6.19 -1.42 -20.42
CA PHE A 58 -5.94 -1.41 -18.98
C PHE A 58 -5.80 0.00 -18.42
N VAL A 59 -6.59 0.29 -17.39
CA VAL A 59 -6.78 1.63 -16.82
C VAL A 59 -5.48 2.33 -16.42
N LEU A 60 -4.51 1.64 -15.83
CA LEU A 60 -3.24 2.25 -15.40
C LEU A 60 -2.31 2.62 -16.56
N ASN A 61 -2.69 2.32 -17.80
CA ASN A 61 -1.97 2.77 -18.99
C ASN A 61 -2.53 4.08 -19.56
N TRP A 62 -3.60 4.63 -18.97
CA TRP A 62 -4.25 5.86 -19.42
C TRP A 62 -3.94 7.05 -18.52
N ASP A 63 -3.91 8.25 -19.12
CA ASP A 63 -3.90 9.47 -18.35
C ASP A 63 -5.32 9.77 -17.81
N PRO A 64 -5.48 10.21 -16.56
CA PRO A 64 -4.41 10.56 -15.62
C PRO A 64 -3.95 9.42 -14.68
N TYR A 65 -4.42 8.19 -14.87
CA TYR A 65 -4.23 7.09 -13.90
C TYR A 65 -2.80 6.57 -13.81
N LYS A 66 -1.93 6.89 -14.79
CA LYS A 66 -0.50 6.58 -14.72
C LYS A 66 0.20 7.23 -13.51
N GLU A 67 -0.35 8.34 -13.03
CA GLU A 67 0.15 9.11 -11.89
C GLU A 67 -0.74 8.97 -10.65
N ALA A 68 -1.61 7.95 -10.64
CA ALA A 68 -2.51 7.73 -9.52
C ALA A 68 -1.75 7.35 -8.25
N SER A 69 -2.16 7.96 -7.14
CA SER A 69 -1.63 7.67 -5.80
C SER A 69 -2.61 6.89 -4.91
N ILE A 70 -3.85 6.74 -5.36
CA ILE A 70 -4.91 5.99 -4.69
C ILE A 70 -5.42 4.91 -5.64
N LEU A 71 -5.51 3.67 -5.18
CA LEU A 71 -6.10 2.56 -5.93
C LEU A 71 -7.42 2.16 -5.29
N ILE A 72 -8.49 2.11 -6.07
CA ILE A 72 -9.79 1.58 -5.63
C ILE A 72 -9.98 0.22 -6.28
N ALA A 73 -10.05 -0.83 -5.50
CA ALA A 73 -10.05 -2.21 -5.96
C ALA A 73 -11.31 -2.97 -5.49
N GLY A 74 -11.55 -4.12 -6.12
CA GLY A 74 -12.60 -5.04 -5.70
C GLY A 74 -12.21 -5.89 -4.49
N ASP A 75 -13.11 -6.79 -4.14
CA ASP A 75 -13.00 -7.65 -2.97
C ASP A 75 -11.79 -8.59 -3.01
N ASN A 76 -11.29 -9.00 -1.82
CA ASN A 76 -10.19 -9.93 -1.62
C ASN A 76 -8.89 -9.53 -2.34
N PHE A 77 -8.51 -8.25 -2.23
CA PHE A 77 -7.31 -7.72 -2.88
C PHE A 77 -6.02 -8.24 -2.21
N GLY A 78 -5.03 -8.60 -3.02
CA GLY A 78 -3.73 -9.08 -2.55
C GLY A 78 -3.74 -10.55 -2.07
N CYS A 79 -4.71 -11.36 -2.55
CA CYS A 79 -4.76 -12.78 -2.24
C CYS A 79 -3.57 -13.56 -2.86
N GLY A 80 -3.52 -14.86 -2.62
CA GLY A 80 -2.45 -15.74 -3.12
C GLY A 80 -1.23 -15.78 -2.20
N SER A 81 -0.04 -15.80 -2.78
CA SER A 81 1.21 -16.02 -2.05
C SER A 81 1.63 -14.82 -1.21
N SER A 82 2.24 -15.08 -0.04
CA SER A 82 2.84 -14.04 0.79
C SER A 82 4.09 -13.44 0.11
N ARG A 83 3.93 -12.30 -0.56
CA ARG A 83 5.02 -11.62 -1.28
C ARG A 83 5.08 -10.15 -0.90
N GLU A 84 6.15 -9.78 -0.25
CA GLU A 84 6.39 -8.36 0.09
C GLU A 84 6.68 -7.49 -1.14
N HIS A 85 7.11 -8.11 -2.25
CA HIS A 85 7.30 -7.43 -3.54
C HIS A 85 6.00 -6.81 -4.09
N ALA A 86 4.82 -7.36 -3.75
CA ALA A 86 3.55 -6.83 -4.20
C ALA A 86 3.31 -5.40 -3.66
N PRO A 87 3.33 -5.12 -2.34
CA PRO A 87 3.27 -3.75 -1.85
C PRO A 87 4.47 -2.88 -2.31
N TRP A 88 5.68 -3.45 -2.47
CA TRP A 88 6.80 -2.66 -3.02
C TRP A 88 6.52 -2.16 -4.44
N SER A 89 5.97 -3.02 -5.31
CA SER A 89 5.65 -2.62 -6.69
C SER A 89 4.55 -1.57 -6.76
N LEU A 90 3.54 -1.67 -5.88
CA LEU A 90 2.47 -0.67 -5.76
C LEU A 90 3.02 0.67 -5.29
N LEU A 91 3.85 0.66 -4.24
CA LEU A 91 4.46 1.88 -3.71
C LEU A 91 5.42 2.53 -4.71
N ASP A 92 6.26 1.73 -5.38
CA ASP A 92 7.23 2.22 -6.37
C ASP A 92 6.55 2.73 -7.66
N PHE A 93 5.32 2.28 -7.94
CA PHE A 93 4.48 2.86 -9.00
C PHE A 93 3.90 4.22 -8.60
N GLY A 94 3.68 4.47 -7.31
CA GLY A 94 3.12 5.70 -6.77
C GLY A 94 1.91 5.54 -5.84
N PHE A 95 1.38 4.33 -5.69
CA PHE A 95 0.23 4.10 -4.81
C PHE A 95 0.62 4.17 -3.34
N LYS A 96 0.05 5.14 -2.63
CA LYS A 96 0.19 5.32 -1.17
C LYS A 96 -1.05 4.86 -0.39
N CYS A 97 -2.19 4.72 -1.06
CA CYS A 97 -3.45 4.27 -0.46
C CYS A 97 -4.15 3.26 -1.38
N ILE A 98 -4.70 2.21 -0.80
CA ILE A 98 -5.52 1.21 -1.49
C ILE A 98 -6.83 1.07 -0.74
N ILE A 99 -7.95 1.19 -1.46
CA ILE A 99 -9.30 1.10 -0.90
C ILE A 99 -9.99 -0.11 -1.52
N ALA A 100 -10.48 -1.02 -0.68
CA ALA A 100 -11.18 -2.23 -1.13
C ALA A 100 -12.18 -2.72 -0.08
N PRO A 101 -13.15 -3.57 -0.45
CA PRO A 101 -14.05 -4.20 0.51
C PRO A 101 -13.32 -5.12 1.48
N SER A 102 -12.36 -5.89 0.99
CA SER A 102 -11.51 -6.73 1.82
C SER A 102 -10.12 -6.94 1.21
N PHE A 103 -9.20 -7.42 2.03
CA PHE A 103 -7.81 -7.74 1.66
C PHE A 103 -7.43 -9.08 2.25
N ALA A 104 -6.52 -9.79 1.59
CA ALA A 104 -5.82 -10.91 2.21
C ALA A 104 -4.97 -10.40 3.41
N ASP A 105 -5.01 -11.12 4.52
CA ASP A 105 -4.42 -10.66 5.80
C ASP A 105 -2.93 -10.37 5.71
N ILE A 106 -2.16 -11.22 5.03
CA ILE A 106 -0.72 -11.05 4.90
C ILE A 106 -0.42 -9.80 4.06
N PHE A 107 -1.11 -9.61 2.94
CA PHE A 107 -0.95 -8.43 2.10
C PHE A 107 -1.31 -7.15 2.86
N TYR A 108 -2.43 -7.16 3.58
CA TYR A 108 -2.89 -6.04 4.41
C TYR A 108 -1.82 -5.62 5.43
N ASN A 109 -1.22 -6.60 6.13
CA ASN A 109 -0.16 -6.32 7.09
C ASN A 109 1.12 -5.80 6.42
N ASN A 110 1.49 -6.36 5.25
CA ASN A 110 2.67 -5.91 4.51
C ASN A 110 2.50 -4.49 3.95
N CYS A 111 1.29 -4.04 3.62
CA CYS A 111 1.03 -2.65 3.24
C CYS A 111 1.48 -1.69 4.34
N PHE A 112 1.06 -1.89 5.59
CA PHE A 112 1.45 -1.03 6.71
C PHE A 112 2.96 -1.00 6.95
N LYS A 113 3.63 -2.15 6.85
CA LYS A 113 5.10 -2.23 7.02
C LYS A 113 5.88 -1.45 5.97
N ASN A 114 5.25 -1.21 4.82
CA ASN A 114 5.87 -0.52 3.68
C ASN A 114 5.35 0.92 3.46
N GLY A 115 4.47 1.42 4.33
CA GLY A 115 3.97 2.79 4.26
C GLY A 115 2.81 3.00 3.29
N ILE A 116 2.11 1.93 2.90
CA ILE A 116 0.85 2.00 2.17
C ILE A 116 -0.30 1.93 3.19
N LEU A 117 -1.30 2.78 3.03
CA LEU A 117 -2.54 2.77 3.81
C LEU A 117 -3.60 1.90 3.10
N PRO A 118 -3.87 0.67 3.55
CA PRO A 118 -5.01 -0.12 3.06
C PRO A 118 -6.26 0.24 3.86
N ILE A 119 -7.32 0.68 3.19
CA ILE A 119 -8.61 1.06 3.81
C ILE A 119 -9.66 0.03 3.43
N ARG A 120 -10.34 -0.52 4.44
CA ARG A 120 -11.50 -1.41 4.26
C ARG A 120 -12.77 -0.59 4.36
N LEU A 121 -13.63 -0.69 3.34
CA LEU A 121 -14.96 -0.07 3.34
C LEU A 121 -16.01 -1.10 2.93
N THR A 122 -17.27 -0.83 3.22
CA THR A 122 -18.38 -1.63 2.68
C THR A 122 -18.47 -1.48 1.15
N GLN A 123 -19.01 -2.48 0.47
CA GLN A 123 -19.07 -2.50 -1.00
C GLN A 123 -19.75 -1.25 -1.57
N ASP A 124 -20.86 -0.81 -0.98
CA ASP A 124 -21.60 0.38 -1.38
C ASP A 124 -20.72 1.65 -1.35
N LYS A 125 -19.87 1.81 -0.33
CA LYS A 125 -18.93 2.94 -0.23
C LYS A 125 -17.81 2.83 -1.26
N VAL A 126 -17.32 1.62 -1.51
CA VAL A 126 -16.31 1.38 -2.56
C VAL A 126 -16.90 1.69 -3.94
N ASP A 127 -18.16 1.33 -4.21
CA ASP A 127 -18.82 1.60 -5.47
C ASP A 127 -18.97 3.11 -5.74
N ILE A 128 -19.31 3.89 -4.71
CA ILE A 128 -19.35 5.35 -4.80
C ILE A 128 -17.98 5.93 -5.18
N LEU A 129 -16.92 5.48 -4.50
CA LEU A 129 -15.56 5.94 -4.80
C LEU A 129 -15.06 5.45 -6.17
N MET A 130 -15.47 4.24 -6.59
CA MET A 130 -15.15 3.69 -7.90
C MET A 130 -15.76 4.53 -9.03
N GLU A 131 -17.01 4.99 -8.86
CA GLU A 131 -17.66 5.90 -9.80
C GLU A 131 -16.92 7.24 -9.88
N GLN A 132 -16.51 7.80 -8.76
CA GLN A 132 -15.71 9.04 -8.73
C GLN A 132 -14.36 8.86 -9.43
N ALA A 133 -13.69 7.74 -9.19
CA ALA A 133 -12.44 7.41 -9.87
C ALA A 133 -12.61 7.24 -11.37
N ASN A 134 -13.68 6.58 -11.85
CA ASN A 134 -14.02 6.47 -13.27
C ASN A 134 -14.22 7.86 -13.92
N ASN A 135 -14.74 8.82 -13.16
CA ASN A 135 -14.90 10.21 -13.57
C ASN A 135 -13.62 11.05 -13.40
N LYS A 136 -12.45 10.41 -13.12
CA LYS A 136 -11.14 11.05 -12.98
C LYS A 136 -11.06 12.09 -11.87
N LYS A 137 -11.93 12.00 -10.88
CA LYS A 137 -11.93 12.91 -9.72
C LYS A 137 -10.77 12.61 -8.79
N MET A 138 -10.27 13.67 -8.16
CA MET A 138 -9.27 13.55 -7.11
C MET A 138 -9.96 13.21 -5.78
N LEU A 139 -9.26 12.43 -4.97
CA LEU A 139 -9.66 12.16 -3.60
C LEU A 139 -8.62 12.70 -2.63
N THR A 140 -9.07 13.10 -1.44
CA THR A 140 -8.21 13.48 -0.33
C THR A 140 -8.40 12.47 0.80
N VAL A 141 -7.34 11.74 1.15
CA VAL A 141 -7.34 10.79 2.28
C VAL A 141 -6.66 11.45 3.47
N ASN A 142 -7.44 11.71 4.51
CA ASN A 142 -6.95 12.27 5.77
C ASN A 142 -6.86 11.17 6.82
N LEU A 143 -5.64 10.69 7.10
CA LEU A 143 -5.41 9.62 8.07
C LEU A 143 -5.68 10.07 9.51
N GLU A 144 -5.33 11.29 9.88
CA GLU A 144 -5.59 11.83 11.23
C GLU A 144 -7.08 11.84 11.55
N LYS A 145 -7.89 12.38 10.63
CA LYS A 145 -9.34 12.48 10.77
C LYS A 145 -10.09 11.21 10.37
N GLN A 146 -9.37 10.23 9.78
CA GLN A 146 -9.93 8.98 9.26
C GLN A 146 -11.08 9.23 8.26
N LYS A 147 -10.85 10.15 7.30
CA LYS A 147 -11.83 10.56 6.29
C LYS A 147 -11.25 10.49 4.89
N ILE A 148 -12.08 10.03 3.96
CA ILE A 148 -11.86 10.18 2.52
C ILE A 148 -12.80 11.28 2.07
N ILE A 149 -12.25 12.31 1.45
CA ILE A 149 -13.00 13.51 1.03
C ILE A 149 -12.95 13.58 -0.50
N SER A 150 -14.09 13.74 -1.11
CA SER A 150 -14.27 13.91 -2.55
C SER A 150 -14.20 15.38 -2.95
N GLU A 151 -14.12 15.67 -4.24
CA GLU A 151 -14.09 17.05 -4.76
C GLU A 151 -15.39 17.84 -4.50
N ASP A 152 -16.49 17.17 -4.26
CA ASP A 152 -17.79 17.77 -3.91
C ASP A 152 -17.98 17.95 -2.39
N ASP A 153 -16.89 17.85 -1.62
CA ASP A 153 -16.87 17.92 -0.15
C ASP A 153 -17.64 16.81 0.56
N SER A 154 -18.15 15.81 -0.16
CA SER A 154 -18.68 14.60 0.46
C SER A 154 -17.56 13.83 1.15
N SER A 155 -17.87 13.18 2.27
CA SER A 155 -16.84 12.45 3.03
C SER A 155 -17.32 11.09 3.48
N ILE A 156 -16.40 10.13 3.45
CA ILE A 156 -16.59 8.76 3.93
C ILE A 156 -15.62 8.52 5.08
N ASP A 157 -16.15 8.12 6.24
CA ASP A 157 -15.34 7.73 7.38
C ASP A 157 -14.82 6.30 7.21
N PHE A 158 -13.60 6.04 7.70
CA PHE A 158 -13.01 4.71 7.76
C PHE A 158 -12.34 4.44 9.11
N ASP A 159 -12.26 3.18 9.49
CA ASP A 159 -11.62 2.73 10.72
C ASP A 159 -10.21 2.19 10.44
N ILE A 160 -9.31 2.44 11.39
CA ILE A 160 -7.95 1.90 11.41
C ILE A 160 -7.52 1.67 12.86
N ASP A 161 -6.77 0.61 13.08
CA ASP A 161 -6.13 0.35 14.36
C ASP A 161 -5.19 1.49 14.77
N GLU A 162 -5.29 1.96 16.02
CA GLU A 162 -4.56 3.13 16.50
C GLU A 162 -3.04 2.98 16.44
N PHE A 163 -2.52 1.77 16.69
CA PHE A 163 -1.09 1.51 16.61
C PHE A 163 -0.59 1.60 15.16
N ARG A 164 -1.34 1.05 14.20
CA ARG A 164 -1.03 1.15 12.77
C ARG A 164 -1.12 2.58 12.27
N LYS A 165 -2.13 3.32 12.70
CA LYS A 165 -2.28 4.76 12.43
C LYS A 165 -1.06 5.53 12.88
N LYS A 166 -0.65 5.33 14.14
CA LYS A 166 0.56 5.95 14.71
C LYS A 166 1.81 5.61 13.88
N CYS A 167 2.02 4.34 13.54
CA CYS A 167 3.17 3.91 12.75
C CYS A 167 3.23 4.60 11.38
N LEU A 168 2.10 4.75 10.68
CA LEU A 168 2.04 5.45 9.41
C LEU A 168 2.32 6.95 9.55
N ILE A 169 1.68 7.62 10.53
CA ILE A 169 1.87 9.06 10.76
C ILE A 169 3.32 9.38 11.13
N GLU A 170 3.95 8.57 12.00
CA GLU A 170 5.32 8.77 12.44
C GLU A 170 6.37 8.17 11.49
N GLY A 171 5.95 7.44 10.44
CA GLY A 171 6.86 6.79 9.50
C GLY A 171 7.65 5.62 10.10
N LEU A 172 7.08 4.92 11.07
CA LEU A 172 7.73 3.85 11.82
C LEU A 172 7.51 2.49 11.16
N ASP A 173 8.58 1.87 10.71
CA ASP A 173 8.63 0.45 10.38
C ASP A 173 9.14 -0.39 11.57
N ASP A 174 9.27 -1.69 11.40
CA ASP A 174 9.73 -2.62 12.47
C ASP A 174 11.10 -2.20 13.03
N ILE A 175 11.98 -1.66 12.18
CA ILE A 175 13.31 -1.14 12.62
C ILE A 175 13.14 0.16 13.39
N GLY A 176 12.33 1.10 12.90
CA GLY A 176 12.04 2.36 13.57
C GLY A 176 11.46 2.16 14.98
N LEU A 177 10.51 1.22 15.12
CA LEU A 177 9.94 0.83 16.41
C LEU A 177 10.99 0.26 17.37
N THR A 178 11.92 -0.54 16.86
CA THR A 178 13.03 -1.08 17.66
C THR A 178 13.98 0.03 18.09
N LEU A 179 14.30 0.96 17.20
CA LEU A 179 15.20 2.09 17.49
C LEU A 179 14.63 3.04 18.54
N GLN A 180 13.31 3.16 18.68
CA GLN A 180 12.70 3.90 19.80
C GLN A 180 13.07 3.33 21.19
N LYS A 181 13.51 2.06 21.25
CA LYS A 181 13.95 1.39 22.49
C LYS A 181 15.48 1.32 22.63
N LYS A 182 16.22 2.07 21.81
CA LYS A 182 17.70 2.00 21.73
C LYS A 182 18.38 2.09 23.10
N GLU A 183 17.96 3.02 23.94
CA GLU A 183 18.57 3.18 25.29
C GLU A 183 18.38 1.94 26.15
N LYS A 184 17.18 1.34 26.16
CA LYS A 184 16.90 0.11 26.92
C LYS A 184 17.71 -1.07 26.38
N ILE A 185 17.87 -1.16 25.07
CA ILE A 185 18.69 -2.20 24.41
C ILE A 185 20.15 -2.03 24.85
N THR A 186 20.72 -0.83 24.75
CA THR A 186 22.09 -0.55 25.15
C THR A 186 22.35 -0.86 26.65
N GLN A 187 21.39 -0.53 27.54
CA GLN A 187 21.47 -0.87 28.95
C GLN A 187 21.48 -2.39 29.18
N TYR A 188 20.61 -3.11 28.48
CA TYR A 188 20.56 -4.56 28.55
C TYR A 188 21.84 -5.21 28.03
N GLU A 189 22.38 -4.76 26.90
CA GLU A 189 23.66 -5.25 26.34
C GLU A 189 24.84 -5.02 27.30
N ALA A 190 24.89 -3.85 27.94
CA ALA A 190 25.92 -3.56 28.96
C ALA A 190 25.82 -4.51 30.16
N THR A 191 24.60 -4.78 30.64
CA THR A 191 24.36 -5.73 31.73
C THR A 191 24.73 -7.16 31.30
N LEU A 192 24.34 -7.57 30.10
CA LEU A 192 24.65 -8.89 29.57
C LEU A 192 26.16 -9.10 29.43
N LYS A 193 26.87 -8.11 28.90
CA LYS A 193 28.34 -8.14 28.77
C LYS A 193 29.07 -8.29 30.08
N SER A 194 28.57 -7.67 31.17
CA SER A 194 29.16 -7.79 32.49
C SER A 194 28.84 -9.12 33.17
N SER A 195 27.65 -9.65 33.02
CA SER A 195 27.19 -10.89 33.66
C SER A 195 27.56 -12.16 32.90
N HIS A 196 27.68 -12.05 31.55
CA HIS A 196 27.92 -13.17 30.64
C HIS A 196 28.99 -12.81 29.58
N PRO A 197 30.26 -12.51 30.00
CA PRO A 197 31.29 -11.99 29.10
C PRO A 197 31.69 -12.97 27.97
N TRP A 198 31.24 -14.21 28.05
CA TRP A 198 31.49 -15.24 27.01
C TRP A 198 30.45 -15.28 25.88
N ILE A 199 29.38 -14.50 25.97
CA ILE A 199 28.32 -14.48 24.95
C ILE A 199 28.59 -13.45 23.84
N ILE A 200 29.41 -12.42 24.10
CA ILE A 200 29.69 -11.29 23.19
C ILE A 200 31.19 -11.20 22.95
#